data_e16b66135fb3743163411b7f0109e0d6
#
_entry.id   e16b66135fb3743163411b7f0109e0d6
#
_cell.length_a   1.000
_cell.length_b   1.000
_cell.length_c   1.000
_cell.angle_alpha   90.00
_cell.angle_beta   90.00
_cell.angle_gamma   90.00
#
_symmetry.space_group_name_H-M   'P 1'
#
loop_
_entity.id
_entity.type
_entity.pdbx_description
1 polymer ?
#
loop_
_entity_poly.entity_id
_entity_poly.type
_entity_poly.pdbx_seq_one_letter_code
_entity_poly.pdbx_strand_id
1 'polypeptide(L)'
;RMHLNCGSMNNGNIPMADPKQRIDEPTGTSTVGHEWDGIEELNTPLPRWWLWTFYLCCAWALVYTVFYPAWPGLHGATPGTTGWTSRGQLAQEMAAEQTRRAPMIRAIAETPLEALPGNPELMTVAIAGGGAAFRVHCIQCHGSGAAGGPGYPNLRDDDWLWGGDITTIQNTLIDGIRNPDHAATRMSLMPAFGRDGILDAAAVQDVVSHVRTISGQDPANASSTRGAALLAANCAVCHGPTGAGDRTLGAPNLTDRIWLYG
;
A
#
# COMPACT_ATOMS: atom_id res chain seq x y z
N ARG A 1 -26.07 41.80 75.73
CA ARG A 1 -24.95 42.25 74.89
C ARG A 1 -23.84 41.22 74.99
N MET A 2 -23.75 40.38 73.91
CA MET A 2 -22.71 39.36 73.77
C MET A 2 -21.52 39.98 73.06
N HIS A 3 -20.39 39.99 73.72
CA HIS A 3 -19.09 40.33 73.09
C HIS A 3 -18.48 39.10 72.45
N LEU A 4 -18.43 39.09 71.11
CA LEU A 4 -17.70 38.10 70.35
C LEU A 4 -16.22 38.51 70.31
N ASN A 5 -15.40 37.70 70.92
CA ASN A 5 -13.94 37.84 70.91
C ASN A 5 -13.38 37.17 69.65
N CYS A 6 -12.90 37.93 68.68
CA CYS A 6 -12.30 37.44 67.47
C CYS A 6 -10.83 37.12 67.74
N GLY A 7 -10.55 35.85 68.06
CA GLY A 7 -9.20 35.34 68.22
C GLY A 7 -8.51 35.19 66.85
N SER A 8 -7.40 35.89 66.72
CA SER A 8 -6.46 35.81 65.61
C SER A 8 -5.97 34.35 65.41
N MET A 9 -6.39 33.73 64.31
CA MET A 9 -5.80 32.45 63.89
C MET A 9 -4.49 32.72 63.21
N ASN A 10 -3.40 32.41 63.89
CA ASN A 10 -2.07 32.29 63.30
C ASN A 10 -2.07 31.10 62.33
N ASN A 11 -2.05 31.36 61.03
CA ASN A 11 -1.82 30.35 59.99
C ASN A 11 -0.37 29.88 60.07
N GLY A 12 -0.07 29.04 61.05
CA GLY A 12 1.15 28.23 61.01
C GLY A 12 1.01 27.19 59.89
N ASN A 13 1.67 27.42 58.78
CA ASN A 13 1.92 26.43 57.76
C ASN A 13 2.73 25.29 58.39
N ILE A 14 2.06 24.28 58.96
CA ILE A 14 2.71 23.02 59.32
C ILE A 14 2.83 22.27 58.00
N PRO A 15 4.06 22.00 57.51
CA PRO A 15 4.18 21.09 56.37
C PRO A 15 3.67 19.72 56.85
N MET A 16 2.54 19.29 56.33
CA MET A 16 2.07 17.91 56.54
C MET A 16 3.12 17.02 55.88
N ALA A 17 3.96 16.39 56.67
CA ALA A 17 4.81 15.31 56.22
C ALA A 17 3.92 14.20 55.71
N ASP A 18 4.01 13.90 54.41
CA ASP A 18 3.31 12.75 53.82
C ASP A 18 3.81 11.48 54.50
N PRO A 19 2.95 10.68 55.14
CA PRO A 19 3.37 9.50 55.90
C PRO A 19 4.04 8.41 55.06
N LYS A 20 4.15 8.61 53.76
CA LYS A 20 4.79 7.72 52.80
C LYS A 20 6.19 8.13 52.36
N GLN A 21 6.69 9.33 52.79
CA GLN A 21 8.04 9.74 52.45
C GLN A 21 9.07 8.92 53.26
N ARG A 22 9.89 8.18 52.51
CA ARG A 22 11.00 7.38 53.04
C ARG A 22 12.32 8.09 52.75
N ILE A 23 13.31 7.94 53.63
CA ILE A 23 14.70 8.36 53.35
C ILE A 23 15.40 7.19 52.66
N ASP A 24 15.93 7.43 51.51
CA ASP A 24 16.76 6.47 50.80
C ASP A 24 18.12 6.36 51.48
N GLU A 25 18.41 5.19 52.02
CA GLU A 25 19.62 4.95 52.84
C GLU A 25 20.93 5.24 52.07
N PRO A 26 21.09 4.85 50.78
CA PRO A 26 22.32 5.11 50.03
C PRO A 26 22.59 6.61 49.78
N THR A 27 21.56 7.42 49.57
CA THR A 27 21.72 8.84 49.18
C THR A 27 21.43 9.80 50.34
N GLY A 28 20.77 9.35 51.42
CA GLY A 28 20.31 10.18 52.52
C GLY A 28 19.21 11.18 52.13
N THR A 29 18.60 11.03 50.97
CA THR A 29 17.61 11.95 50.42
C THR A 29 16.21 11.38 50.64
N SER A 30 15.24 12.23 50.98
CA SER A 30 13.83 11.80 51.07
C SER A 30 13.25 11.45 49.69
N THR A 31 12.35 10.46 49.64
CA THR A 31 11.57 10.15 48.44
C THR A 31 10.36 11.10 48.31
N VAL A 32 9.75 11.17 47.13
CA VAL A 32 8.53 11.98 46.90
C VAL A 32 7.28 11.34 47.46
N GLY A 33 7.37 10.07 47.97
CA GLY A 33 6.27 9.33 48.58
C GLY A 33 5.35 8.61 47.59
N HIS A 34 5.67 8.60 46.31
CA HIS A 34 4.98 7.81 45.27
C HIS A 34 5.88 6.67 44.78
N GLU A 35 5.28 5.49 44.64
CA GLU A 35 5.94 4.30 44.16
C GLU A 35 5.28 3.87 42.85
N TRP A 36 6.09 3.57 41.82
CA TRP A 36 5.68 3.07 40.53
C TRP A 36 6.39 1.74 40.27
N ASP A 37 5.66 0.64 40.32
CA ASP A 37 6.21 -0.71 40.10
C ASP A 37 7.46 -1.03 40.93
N GLY A 38 7.50 -0.61 42.21
CA GLY A 38 8.65 -0.82 43.12
C GLY A 38 9.74 0.25 43.02
N ILE A 39 9.56 1.28 42.17
CA ILE A 39 10.51 2.37 42.00
C ILE A 39 9.98 3.64 42.69
N GLU A 40 10.76 4.20 43.57
CA GLU A 40 10.47 5.51 44.21
C GLU A 40 11.42 6.57 43.65
N GLU A 41 10.91 7.78 43.49
CA GLU A 41 11.71 8.94 43.07
C GLU A 41 12.31 9.66 44.28
N LEU A 42 13.58 10.08 44.16
CA LEU A 42 14.22 10.91 45.15
C LEU A 42 13.74 12.36 45.03
N ASN A 43 13.43 13.00 46.17
CA ASN A 43 13.02 14.40 46.21
C ASN A 43 14.24 15.33 46.06
N THR A 44 14.82 15.32 44.87
CA THR A 44 15.96 16.18 44.53
C THR A 44 15.52 17.36 43.66
N PRO A 45 16.06 18.57 43.89
CA PRO A 45 15.75 19.69 43.02
C PRO A 45 16.32 19.45 41.61
N LEU A 46 15.58 19.90 40.60
CA LEU A 46 16.03 19.81 39.20
C LEU A 46 17.37 20.57 39.01
N PRO A 47 18.32 20.03 38.24
CA PRO A 47 19.57 20.71 37.96
C PRO A 47 19.35 22.08 37.34
N ARG A 48 20.12 23.11 37.76
CA ARG A 48 19.94 24.48 37.26
C ARG A 48 20.09 24.60 35.74
N TRP A 49 21.03 23.85 35.14
CA TRP A 49 21.22 23.86 33.71
C TRP A 49 19.97 23.34 32.96
N TRP A 50 19.29 22.34 33.54
CA TRP A 50 18.05 21.79 32.99
C TRP A 50 16.91 22.82 33.02
N LEU A 51 16.75 23.52 34.14
CA LEU A 51 15.76 24.59 34.28
C LEU A 51 16.00 25.73 33.29
N TRP A 52 17.25 26.16 33.11
CA TRP A 52 17.57 27.18 32.12
C TRP A 52 17.26 26.72 30.70
N THR A 53 17.59 25.49 30.34
CA THR A 53 17.23 24.89 29.04
C THR A 53 15.71 24.86 28.86
N PHE A 54 14.98 24.42 29.89
CA PHE A 54 13.53 24.40 29.87
C PHE A 54 12.91 25.78 29.62
N TYR A 55 13.33 26.80 30.37
CA TYR A 55 12.83 28.15 30.17
C TYR A 55 13.21 28.75 28.83
N LEU A 56 14.39 28.44 28.31
CA LEU A 56 14.80 28.84 26.95
C LEU A 56 13.90 28.20 25.90
N CYS A 57 13.58 26.92 26.04
CA CYS A 57 12.66 26.24 25.15
C CYS A 57 11.24 26.83 25.21
N CYS A 58 10.75 27.18 26.42
CA CYS A 58 9.46 27.86 26.57
C CYS A 58 9.46 29.24 25.89
N ALA A 59 10.49 30.04 26.11
CA ALA A 59 10.65 31.35 25.47
C ALA A 59 10.70 31.20 23.93
N TRP A 60 11.48 30.25 23.43
CA TRP A 60 11.55 29.94 22.02
C TRP A 60 10.18 29.51 21.46
N ALA A 61 9.46 28.63 22.15
CA ALA A 61 8.12 28.19 21.73
C ALA A 61 7.15 29.38 21.60
N LEU A 62 7.15 30.31 22.52
CA LEU A 62 6.33 31.52 22.46
C LEU A 62 6.71 32.39 21.24
N VAL A 63 8.00 32.62 21.02
CA VAL A 63 8.47 33.34 19.82
C VAL A 63 8.10 32.63 18.56
N TYR A 64 8.22 31.32 18.51
CA TYR A 64 7.84 30.48 17.36
C TYR A 64 6.38 30.69 16.95
N THR A 65 5.45 30.79 17.91
CA THR A 65 4.02 30.98 17.64
C THR A 65 3.69 32.30 16.93
N VAL A 66 4.59 33.29 17.01
CA VAL A 66 4.43 34.57 16.29
C VAL A 66 4.83 34.43 14.82
N PHE A 67 5.87 33.66 14.52
CA PHE A 67 6.41 33.55 13.17
C PHE A 67 5.73 32.45 12.32
N TYR A 68 5.24 31.40 12.95
CA TYR A 68 4.70 30.23 12.28
C TYR A 68 3.27 29.93 12.70
N PRO A 69 2.47 29.24 11.88
CA PRO A 69 1.12 28.80 12.25
C PRO A 69 1.16 27.94 13.53
N ALA A 70 0.38 28.29 14.53
CA ALA A 70 0.47 27.64 15.85
C ALA A 70 -0.87 27.37 16.53
N TRP A 71 -1.70 28.39 16.69
CA TRP A 71 -2.90 28.29 17.51
C TRP A 71 -4.10 27.81 16.68
N PRO A 72 -4.79 26.74 17.11
CA PRO A 72 -6.00 26.28 16.43
C PRO A 72 -7.14 27.28 16.59
N GLY A 73 -7.84 27.58 15.49
CA GLY A 73 -9.03 28.41 15.45
C GLY A 73 -10.18 27.65 14.75
N LEU A 74 -11.36 28.27 14.68
CA LEU A 74 -12.55 27.69 14.08
C LEU A 74 -12.39 27.39 12.57
N HIS A 75 -11.56 28.16 11.87
CA HIS A 75 -11.36 28.04 10.42
C HIS A 75 -9.92 27.66 10.03
N GLY A 76 -9.10 27.22 10.97
CA GLY A 76 -7.70 26.86 10.75
C GLY A 76 -6.79 27.38 11.86
N ALA A 77 -5.48 27.19 11.71
CA ALA A 77 -4.50 27.73 12.64
C ALA A 77 -4.24 29.22 12.37
N THR A 78 -3.79 29.95 13.41
CA THR A 78 -3.32 31.33 13.23
C THR A 78 -2.19 31.35 12.18
N PRO A 79 -2.23 32.26 11.21
CA PRO A 79 -1.11 32.44 10.28
C PRO A 79 0.07 33.06 11.03
N GLY A 80 1.29 32.55 10.80
CA GLY A 80 2.49 33.23 11.28
C GLY A 80 2.83 34.44 10.43
N THR A 81 3.67 35.36 10.98
CA THR A 81 4.11 36.56 10.28
C THR A 81 4.99 36.26 9.06
N THR A 82 5.60 35.07 8.99
CA THR A 82 6.37 34.61 7.83
C THR A 82 5.52 34.24 6.63
N GLY A 83 4.21 34.02 6.80
CA GLY A 83 3.33 33.47 5.75
C GLY A 83 3.65 32.01 5.37
N TRP A 84 4.58 31.38 6.09
CA TRP A 84 4.96 30.00 5.83
C TRP A 84 3.86 29.02 6.24
N THR A 85 3.63 28.02 5.41
CA THR A 85 2.80 26.85 5.76
C THR A 85 3.46 25.59 5.23
N SER A 86 3.34 24.47 5.95
CA SER A 86 3.85 23.18 5.50
C SER A 86 3.25 22.73 4.15
N ARG A 87 1.97 23.03 3.92
CA ARG A 87 1.31 22.76 2.63
C ARG A 87 1.83 23.64 1.52
N GLY A 88 2.08 24.92 1.81
CA GLY A 88 2.65 25.85 0.83
C GLY A 88 4.08 25.48 0.45
N GLN A 89 4.89 25.10 1.42
CA GLN A 89 6.25 24.59 1.16
C GLN A 89 6.21 23.30 0.33
N LEU A 90 5.39 22.33 0.72
CA LEU A 90 5.22 21.09 -0.06
C LEU A 90 4.79 21.36 -1.49
N ALA A 91 3.83 22.29 -1.70
CA ALA A 91 3.40 22.65 -3.04
C ALA A 91 4.54 23.25 -3.90
N GLN A 92 5.38 24.09 -3.29
CA GLN A 92 6.56 24.66 -3.97
C GLN A 92 7.60 23.58 -4.30
N GLU A 93 7.91 22.70 -3.36
CA GLU A 93 8.85 21.58 -3.56
C GLU A 93 8.36 20.62 -4.64
N MET A 94 7.06 20.28 -4.63
CA MET A 94 6.44 19.45 -5.66
C MET A 94 6.49 20.11 -7.04
N ALA A 95 6.20 21.41 -7.13
CA ALA A 95 6.28 22.15 -8.41
C ALA A 95 7.73 22.24 -8.94
N ALA A 96 8.69 22.49 -8.06
CA ALA A 96 10.11 22.51 -8.40
C ALA A 96 10.58 21.13 -8.91
N GLU A 97 10.21 20.07 -8.23
CA GLU A 97 10.55 18.71 -8.61
C GLU A 97 9.88 18.31 -9.94
N GLN A 98 8.63 18.68 -10.13
CA GLN A 98 7.91 18.46 -11.38
C GLN A 98 8.61 19.18 -12.56
N THR A 99 9.04 20.42 -12.35
CA THR A 99 9.80 21.19 -13.36
C THR A 99 11.14 20.53 -13.65
N ARG A 100 11.84 20.05 -12.63
CA ARG A 100 13.12 19.35 -12.77
C ARG A 100 12.99 18.05 -13.57
N ARG A 101 11.92 17.29 -13.37
CA ARG A 101 11.67 16.00 -14.05
C ARG A 101 11.06 16.15 -15.44
N ALA A 102 10.40 17.27 -15.72
CA ALA A 102 9.63 17.45 -16.95
C ALA A 102 10.39 17.13 -18.24
N PRO A 103 11.67 17.55 -18.44
CA PRO A 103 12.40 17.23 -19.66
C PRO A 103 12.58 15.72 -19.88
N MET A 104 12.91 14.98 -18.81
CA MET A 104 13.13 13.55 -18.89
C MET A 104 11.82 12.78 -19.14
N ILE A 105 10.74 13.18 -18.44
CA ILE A 105 9.41 12.58 -18.63
C ILE A 105 8.92 12.81 -20.06
N ARG A 106 9.15 14.03 -20.61
CA ARG A 106 8.82 14.35 -22.00
C ARG A 106 9.63 13.49 -22.97
N ALA A 107 10.93 13.37 -22.76
CA ALA A 107 11.79 12.54 -23.61
C ALA A 107 11.34 11.06 -23.61
N ILE A 108 10.92 10.53 -22.47
CA ILE A 108 10.36 9.17 -22.38
C ILE A 108 9.03 9.10 -23.17
N ALA A 109 8.15 10.07 -23.01
CA ALA A 109 6.82 10.07 -23.67
C ALA A 109 6.92 10.23 -25.19
N GLU A 110 7.94 10.93 -25.69
CA GLU A 110 8.17 11.16 -27.12
C GLU A 110 8.99 10.03 -27.78
N THR A 111 9.62 9.17 -26.98
CA THR A 111 10.40 8.04 -27.51
C THR A 111 9.48 6.84 -27.77
N PRO A 112 9.50 6.26 -28.99
CA PRO A 112 8.79 5.02 -29.25
C PRO A 112 9.15 3.94 -28.22
N LEU A 113 8.15 3.21 -27.73
CA LEU A 113 8.32 2.27 -26.61
C LEU A 113 9.36 1.19 -26.91
N GLU A 114 9.41 0.70 -28.14
CA GLU A 114 10.38 -0.28 -28.62
C GLU A 114 11.81 0.25 -28.69
N ALA A 115 11.96 1.58 -28.77
CA ALA A 115 13.27 2.24 -28.83
C ALA A 115 13.85 2.54 -27.43
N LEU A 116 13.01 2.55 -26.38
CA LEU A 116 13.45 2.83 -25.00
C LEU A 116 14.59 1.92 -24.52
N PRO A 117 14.58 0.59 -24.77
CA PRO A 117 15.67 -0.30 -24.35
C PRO A 117 17.05 0.08 -24.95
N GLY A 118 17.07 0.75 -26.09
CA GLY A 118 18.28 1.26 -26.75
C GLY A 118 18.86 2.52 -26.09
N ASN A 119 18.13 3.17 -25.15
CA ASN A 119 18.58 4.36 -24.43
C ASN A 119 18.70 4.08 -22.93
N PRO A 120 19.88 3.74 -22.39
CA PRO A 120 20.06 3.36 -21.00
C PRO A 120 19.65 4.44 -19.98
N GLU A 121 19.81 5.72 -20.33
CA GLU A 121 19.45 6.84 -19.45
C GLU A 121 17.94 6.93 -19.31
N LEU A 122 17.20 6.96 -20.42
CA LEU A 122 15.74 6.97 -20.40
C LEU A 122 15.17 5.69 -19.75
N MET A 123 15.77 4.53 -20.06
CA MET A 123 15.35 3.25 -19.51
C MET A 123 15.47 3.20 -17.99
N THR A 124 16.55 3.72 -17.43
CA THR A 124 16.74 3.81 -15.98
C THR A 124 15.60 4.61 -15.31
N VAL A 125 15.26 5.75 -15.88
CA VAL A 125 14.18 6.60 -15.34
C VAL A 125 12.81 5.96 -15.56
N ALA A 126 12.58 5.33 -16.72
CA ALA A 126 11.33 4.64 -17.03
C ALA A 126 11.08 3.45 -16.07
N ILE A 127 12.11 2.64 -15.80
CA ILE A 127 12.02 1.53 -14.83
C ILE A 127 11.74 2.05 -13.42
N ALA A 128 12.45 3.09 -12.98
CA ALA A 128 12.25 3.67 -11.65
C ALA A 128 10.83 4.25 -11.49
N GLY A 129 10.35 4.98 -12.48
CA GLY A 129 9.00 5.54 -12.54
C GLY A 129 7.93 4.46 -12.62
N GLY A 130 8.10 3.49 -13.51
CA GLY A 130 7.22 2.32 -13.65
C GLY A 130 7.13 1.50 -12.37
N GLY A 131 8.26 1.26 -11.70
CA GLY A 131 8.30 0.57 -10.41
C GLY A 131 7.58 1.34 -9.30
N ALA A 132 7.61 2.67 -9.32
CA ALA A 132 6.83 3.49 -8.39
C ALA A 132 5.33 3.40 -8.70
N ALA A 133 4.93 3.51 -9.96
CA ALA A 133 3.55 3.35 -10.39
C ALA A 133 3.00 1.95 -10.07
N PHE A 134 3.80 0.90 -10.31
CA PHE A 134 3.43 -0.48 -9.98
C PHE A 134 3.13 -0.66 -8.49
N ARG A 135 3.97 -0.09 -7.61
CA ARG A 135 3.75 -0.16 -6.15
C ARG A 135 2.47 0.54 -5.69
N VAL A 136 2.01 1.54 -6.41
CA VAL A 136 0.78 2.28 -6.06
C VAL A 136 -0.46 1.60 -6.62
N HIS A 137 -0.41 1.10 -7.86
CA HIS A 137 -1.61 0.71 -8.60
C HIS A 137 -1.76 -0.81 -8.83
N CYS A 138 -0.66 -1.58 -8.80
CA CYS A 138 -0.68 -2.97 -9.29
C CYS A 138 -0.45 -4.02 -8.20
N ILE A 139 0.29 -3.69 -7.14
CA ILE A 139 0.67 -4.67 -6.10
C ILE A 139 -0.52 -5.26 -5.34
N GLN A 140 -1.63 -4.57 -5.25
CA GLN A 140 -2.82 -5.05 -4.54
C GLN A 140 -3.36 -6.34 -5.14
N CYS A 141 -3.21 -6.50 -6.47
CA CYS A 141 -3.67 -7.67 -7.20
C CYS A 141 -2.51 -8.60 -7.58
N HIS A 142 -1.41 -8.04 -8.12
CA HIS A 142 -0.29 -8.83 -8.62
C HIS A 142 0.78 -9.15 -7.57
N GLY A 143 0.66 -8.61 -6.33
CA GLY A 143 1.65 -8.79 -5.27
C GLY A 143 2.88 -7.89 -5.43
N SER A 144 3.61 -7.64 -4.35
CA SER A 144 4.79 -6.76 -4.35
C SER A 144 5.94 -7.27 -5.22
N GLY A 145 6.02 -8.58 -5.40
CA GLY A 145 6.97 -9.25 -6.28
C GLY A 145 6.43 -9.53 -7.68
N ALA A 146 5.23 -9.07 -8.03
CA ALA A 146 4.56 -9.31 -9.31
C ALA A 146 4.34 -10.81 -9.64
N ALA A 147 4.36 -11.69 -8.64
CA ALA A 147 4.18 -13.14 -8.82
C ALA A 147 2.69 -13.55 -8.96
N GLY A 148 1.78 -12.60 -8.84
CA GLY A 148 0.34 -12.87 -8.91
C GLY A 148 -0.22 -13.59 -7.70
N GLY A 149 -1.42 -14.15 -7.89
CA GLY A 149 -2.15 -14.94 -6.90
C GLY A 149 -3.41 -15.52 -7.54
N PRO A 150 -4.28 -16.23 -6.80
CA PRO A 150 -5.50 -16.77 -7.36
C PRO A 150 -6.34 -15.69 -8.06
N GLY A 151 -6.59 -15.86 -9.36
CA GLY A 151 -7.31 -14.92 -10.20
C GLY A 151 -6.48 -13.76 -10.79
N TYR A 152 -5.20 -13.63 -10.39
CA TYR A 152 -4.30 -12.58 -10.89
C TYR A 152 -3.03 -13.20 -11.47
N PRO A 153 -2.72 -12.98 -12.76
CA PRO A 153 -1.57 -13.61 -13.41
C PRO A 153 -0.24 -13.18 -12.80
N ASN A 154 0.72 -14.08 -12.83
CA ASN A 154 2.12 -13.78 -12.59
C ASN A 154 2.64 -12.93 -13.76
N LEU A 155 3.30 -11.81 -13.46
CA LEU A 155 3.86 -10.88 -14.47
C LEU A 155 5.37 -11.09 -14.66
N ARG A 156 5.94 -12.14 -14.09
CA ARG A 156 7.39 -12.44 -14.12
C ARG A 156 7.74 -13.71 -14.89
N ASP A 157 6.73 -14.48 -15.27
CA ASP A 157 6.90 -15.69 -16.08
C ASP A 157 6.66 -15.39 -17.57
N ASP A 158 6.73 -16.43 -18.40
CA ASP A 158 6.52 -16.34 -19.84
C ASP A 158 5.09 -16.70 -20.25
N ASP A 159 4.18 -16.91 -19.27
CA ASP A 159 2.78 -17.27 -19.52
C ASP A 159 1.91 -16.01 -19.61
N TRP A 160 1.94 -15.39 -20.76
CA TRP A 160 1.18 -14.18 -21.06
C TRP A 160 -0.12 -14.51 -21.78
N LEU A 161 -1.26 -14.30 -21.12
CA LEU A 161 -2.59 -14.55 -21.70
C LEU A 161 -2.87 -13.72 -22.95
N TRP A 162 -2.39 -12.47 -23.00
CA TRP A 162 -2.65 -11.53 -24.09
C TRP A 162 -1.39 -11.14 -24.88
N GLY A 163 -0.28 -11.79 -24.61
CA GLY A 163 1.03 -11.48 -25.16
C GLY A 163 1.91 -10.65 -24.21
N GLY A 164 3.22 -10.96 -24.23
CA GLY A 164 4.22 -10.40 -23.33
C GLY A 164 5.17 -9.40 -24.00
N ASP A 165 4.94 -9.05 -25.26
CA ASP A 165 5.70 -7.98 -25.91
C ASP A 165 5.28 -6.62 -25.36
N ILE A 166 6.22 -5.67 -25.38
CA ILE A 166 6.07 -4.39 -24.70
C ILE A 166 4.87 -3.57 -25.20
N THR A 167 4.58 -3.64 -26.49
CA THR A 167 3.44 -2.94 -27.11
C THR A 167 2.12 -3.55 -26.68
N THR A 168 2.04 -4.88 -26.64
CA THR A 168 0.84 -5.59 -26.19
C THR A 168 0.57 -5.36 -24.71
N ILE A 169 1.61 -5.30 -23.88
CA ILE A 169 1.49 -4.92 -22.45
C ILE A 169 0.99 -3.47 -22.33
N GLN A 170 1.55 -2.54 -23.09
CA GLN A 170 1.10 -1.15 -23.10
C GLN A 170 -0.38 -1.03 -23.49
N ASN A 171 -0.81 -1.69 -24.55
CA ASN A 171 -2.21 -1.69 -24.98
C ASN A 171 -3.12 -2.28 -23.90
N THR A 172 -2.68 -3.32 -23.20
CA THR A 172 -3.43 -3.88 -22.08
C THR A 172 -3.60 -2.87 -20.93
N LEU A 173 -2.59 -2.05 -20.66
CA LEU A 173 -2.66 -1.00 -19.62
C LEU A 173 -3.53 0.18 -20.06
N ILE A 174 -3.54 0.54 -21.34
CA ILE A 174 -4.34 1.65 -21.88
C ILE A 174 -5.81 1.25 -22.00
N ASP A 175 -6.08 0.13 -22.65
CA ASP A 175 -7.43 -0.25 -23.07
C ASP A 175 -8.14 -1.12 -22.03
N GLY A 176 -7.37 -1.80 -21.17
CA GLY A 176 -7.88 -2.74 -20.19
C GLY A 176 -8.37 -4.07 -20.79
N ILE A 177 -8.87 -4.92 -19.91
CA ILE A 177 -9.51 -6.20 -20.26
C ILE A 177 -10.91 -6.17 -19.68
N ARG A 178 -11.92 -6.33 -20.53
CA ARG A 178 -13.35 -6.32 -20.16
C ARG A 178 -13.77 -5.06 -19.39
N ASN A 179 -13.18 -3.92 -19.76
CA ASN A 179 -13.56 -2.63 -19.21
C ASN A 179 -14.78 -2.08 -19.98
N PRO A 180 -15.98 -2.00 -19.38
CA PRO A 180 -17.19 -1.58 -20.07
C PRO A 180 -17.16 -0.13 -20.53
N ASP A 181 -16.31 0.70 -19.91
CA ASP A 181 -16.21 2.13 -20.18
C ASP A 181 -15.20 2.47 -21.28
N HIS A 182 -14.53 1.47 -21.87
CA HIS A 182 -13.51 1.68 -22.91
C HIS A 182 -13.78 0.85 -24.16
N ALA A 183 -14.05 1.51 -25.29
CA ALA A 183 -14.46 0.86 -26.53
C ALA A 183 -13.42 -0.08 -27.15
N ALA A 184 -12.11 0.19 -26.94
CA ALA A 184 -11.01 -0.63 -27.45
C ALA A 184 -10.61 -1.77 -26.50
N THR A 185 -11.31 -1.95 -25.37
CA THR A 185 -11.00 -3.00 -24.40
C THR A 185 -11.14 -4.39 -25.01
N ARG A 186 -10.35 -5.33 -24.53
CA ARG A 186 -10.45 -6.74 -24.92
C ARG A 186 -11.65 -7.40 -24.24
N MET A 187 -12.62 -7.89 -25.03
CA MET A 187 -13.93 -8.36 -24.56
C MET A 187 -14.09 -9.88 -24.52
N SER A 188 -13.05 -10.64 -24.86
CA SER A 188 -13.14 -12.11 -24.83
C SER A 188 -13.49 -12.63 -23.43
N LEU A 189 -14.47 -13.51 -23.36
CA LEU A 189 -14.98 -14.09 -22.12
C LEU A 189 -15.27 -15.59 -22.34
N MET A 190 -14.79 -16.43 -21.43
CA MET A 190 -15.14 -17.83 -21.39
C MET A 190 -16.57 -18.01 -20.86
N PRO A 191 -17.49 -18.70 -21.63
CA PRO A 191 -18.83 -18.99 -21.13
C PRO A 191 -18.80 -19.90 -19.90
N ALA A 192 -19.79 -19.78 -19.04
CA ALA A 192 -19.93 -20.68 -17.89
C ALA A 192 -20.74 -21.93 -18.31
N PHE A 193 -20.12 -22.84 -19.03
CA PHE A 193 -20.75 -23.96 -19.74
C PHE A 193 -21.78 -24.74 -18.92
N GLY A 194 -21.49 -25.03 -17.63
CA GLY A 194 -22.44 -25.73 -16.76
C GLY A 194 -23.55 -24.82 -16.26
N ARG A 195 -23.23 -23.62 -15.76
CA ARG A 195 -24.24 -22.68 -15.26
C ARG A 195 -25.19 -22.21 -16.33
N ASP A 196 -24.67 -21.97 -17.53
CA ASP A 196 -25.45 -21.45 -18.65
C ASP A 196 -26.18 -22.58 -19.44
N GLY A 197 -26.07 -23.82 -18.95
CA GLY A 197 -26.80 -24.99 -19.53
C GLY A 197 -26.28 -25.45 -20.88
N ILE A 198 -25.07 -25.04 -21.30
CA ILE A 198 -24.44 -25.43 -22.57
C ILE A 198 -23.98 -26.89 -22.50
N LEU A 199 -23.45 -27.32 -21.38
CA LEU A 199 -23.04 -28.68 -21.08
C LEU A 199 -23.71 -29.14 -19.78
N ASP A 200 -24.15 -30.40 -19.71
CA ASP A 200 -24.62 -31.01 -18.47
C ASP A 200 -23.44 -31.35 -17.53
N ALA A 201 -23.75 -31.72 -16.30
CA ALA A 201 -22.75 -32.00 -15.28
C ALA A 201 -21.78 -33.14 -15.65
N ALA A 202 -22.28 -34.18 -16.38
CA ALA A 202 -21.45 -35.29 -16.81
C ALA A 202 -20.49 -34.88 -17.91
N ALA A 203 -20.96 -34.09 -18.89
CA ALA A 203 -20.14 -33.55 -19.95
C ALA A 203 -19.07 -32.57 -19.41
N VAL A 204 -19.41 -31.73 -18.40
CA VAL A 204 -18.42 -30.86 -17.72
C VAL A 204 -17.35 -31.70 -17.05
N GLN A 205 -17.71 -32.79 -16.35
CA GLN A 205 -16.75 -33.71 -15.74
C GLN A 205 -15.83 -34.37 -16.78
N ASP A 206 -16.37 -34.79 -17.90
CA ASP A 206 -15.61 -35.41 -19.01
C ASP A 206 -14.60 -34.40 -19.58
N VAL A 207 -14.97 -33.13 -19.81
CA VAL A 207 -14.07 -32.07 -20.25
C VAL A 207 -12.98 -31.81 -19.23
N VAL A 208 -13.32 -31.68 -17.93
CA VAL A 208 -12.35 -31.48 -16.84
C VAL A 208 -11.35 -32.64 -16.79
N SER A 209 -11.83 -33.92 -16.90
CA SER A 209 -10.95 -35.07 -16.95
C SER A 209 -9.99 -35.03 -18.15
N HIS A 210 -10.45 -34.58 -19.32
CA HIS A 210 -9.59 -34.43 -20.49
C HIS A 210 -8.54 -33.33 -20.27
N VAL A 211 -8.94 -32.16 -19.80
CA VAL A 211 -8.02 -31.04 -19.53
C VAL A 211 -6.94 -31.45 -18.51
N ARG A 212 -7.31 -32.15 -17.44
CA ARG A 212 -6.35 -32.68 -16.46
C ARG A 212 -5.39 -33.71 -17.06
N THR A 213 -5.87 -34.48 -18.05
CA THR A 213 -5.03 -35.45 -18.78
C THR A 213 -4.03 -34.73 -19.69
N ILE A 214 -4.47 -33.78 -20.51
CA ILE A 214 -3.54 -33.06 -21.41
C ILE A 214 -2.56 -32.15 -20.71
N SER A 215 -2.90 -31.67 -19.50
CA SER A 215 -1.99 -30.89 -18.62
C SER A 215 -1.03 -31.79 -17.79
N GLY A 216 -1.12 -33.12 -17.96
CA GLY A 216 -0.23 -34.07 -17.29
C GLY A 216 -0.50 -34.21 -15.76
N GLN A 217 -1.72 -33.88 -15.32
CA GLN A 217 -2.13 -34.05 -13.92
C GLN A 217 -2.68 -35.46 -13.64
N ASP A 218 -3.46 -36.00 -14.57
CA ASP A 218 -4.10 -37.32 -14.46
C ASP A 218 -3.77 -38.22 -15.62
N PRO A 219 -3.77 -39.56 -15.43
CA PRO A 219 -3.66 -40.50 -16.54
C PRO A 219 -4.93 -40.51 -17.41
N ALA A 220 -4.79 -40.87 -18.67
CA ALA A 220 -5.92 -41.00 -19.57
C ALA A 220 -6.91 -42.10 -19.10
N ASN A 221 -8.20 -41.81 -19.24
CA ASN A 221 -9.29 -42.71 -18.87
C ASN A 221 -10.50 -42.57 -19.82
N ALA A 222 -11.55 -43.34 -19.59
CA ALA A 222 -12.75 -43.31 -20.46
C ALA A 222 -13.44 -41.93 -20.44
N SER A 223 -13.45 -41.23 -19.32
CA SER A 223 -14.00 -39.87 -19.18
C SER A 223 -13.17 -38.88 -19.99
N SER A 224 -11.85 -38.92 -19.87
CA SER A 224 -10.97 -38.03 -20.65
C SER A 224 -11.07 -38.26 -22.17
N THR A 225 -11.35 -39.51 -22.61
CA THR A 225 -11.58 -39.82 -24.02
C THR A 225 -12.88 -39.18 -24.54
N ARG A 226 -13.99 -39.21 -23.77
CA ARG A 226 -15.23 -38.50 -24.13
C ARG A 226 -15.03 -36.98 -24.10
N GLY A 227 -14.29 -36.51 -23.10
CA GLY A 227 -13.94 -35.09 -22.93
C GLY A 227 -13.18 -34.51 -24.11
N ALA A 228 -12.34 -35.30 -24.78
CA ALA A 228 -11.61 -34.86 -25.98
C ALA A 228 -12.58 -34.41 -27.11
N ALA A 229 -13.64 -35.14 -27.35
CA ALA A 229 -14.63 -34.78 -28.38
C ALA A 229 -15.41 -33.51 -27.97
N LEU A 230 -15.73 -33.37 -26.67
CA LEU A 230 -16.41 -32.19 -26.14
C LEU A 230 -15.51 -30.95 -26.21
N LEU A 231 -14.21 -31.08 -25.88
CA LEU A 231 -13.24 -29.99 -26.01
C LEU A 231 -13.14 -29.53 -27.49
N ALA A 232 -13.04 -30.46 -28.43
CA ALA A 232 -12.97 -30.13 -29.84
C ALA A 232 -14.22 -29.39 -30.33
N ALA A 233 -15.40 -29.76 -29.83
CA ALA A 233 -16.68 -29.18 -30.26
C ALA A 233 -16.97 -27.79 -29.61
N ASN A 234 -16.56 -27.59 -28.38
CA ASN A 234 -17.01 -26.43 -27.59
C ASN A 234 -15.89 -25.49 -27.14
N CYS A 235 -14.67 -25.96 -27.00
CA CYS A 235 -13.57 -25.22 -26.38
C CYS A 235 -12.48 -24.83 -27.37
N ALA A 236 -12.30 -25.63 -28.45
CA ALA A 236 -11.20 -25.45 -29.39
C ALA A 236 -11.27 -24.13 -30.16
N VAL A 237 -12.43 -23.49 -30.27
CA VAL A 237 -12.62 -22.18 -30.93
C VAL A 237 -11.80 -21.08 -30.24
N CYS A 238 -11.57 -21.18 -28.91
CA CYS A 238 -10.77 -20.26 -28.15
C CYS A 238 -9.43 -20.86 -27.70
N HIS A 239 -9.44 -22.13 -27.26
CA HIS A 239 -8.24 -22.77 -26.71
C HIS A 239 -7.38 -23.51 -27.76
N GLY A 240 -7.79 -23.48 -29.02
CA GLY A 240 -7.12 -24.23 -30.08
C GLY A 240 -7.43 -25.73 -30.06
N PRO A 241 -7.19 -26.46 -31.18
CA PRO A 241 -7.54 -27.87 -31.30
C PRO A 241 -6.76 -28.78 -30.34
N THR A 242 -5.62 -28.36 -29.87
CA THR A 242 -4.77 -29.11 -28.93
C THR A 242 -4.90 -28.60 -27.49
N GLY A 243 -5.64 -27.50 -27.23
CA GLY A 243 -5.71 -26.83 -25.93
C GLY A 243 -4.55 -25.91 -25.66
N ALA A 244 -3.71 -25.54 -26.63
CA ALA A 244 -2.53 -24.70 -26.44
C ALA A 244 -2.84 -23.21 -26.18
N GLY A 245 -4.11 -22.82 -26.24
CA GLY A 245 -4.56 -21.46 -26.04
C GLY A 245 -4.45 -20.58 -27.28
N ASP A 246 -4.92 -19.33 -27.15
CA ASP A 246 -4.81 -18.28 -28.16
C ASP A 246 -4.65 -16.93 -27.49
N ARG A 247 -3.47 -16.31 -27.65
CA ARG A 247 -3.13 -15.00 -27.07
C ARG A 247 -3.96 -13.85 -27.67
N THR A 248 -4.49 -14.01 -28.87
CA THR A 248 -5.34 -12.96 -29.46
C THR A 248 -6.71 -12.89 -28.80
N LEU A 249 -7.15 -13.99 -28.21
CA LEU A 249 -8.39 -14.11 -27.46
C LEU A 249 -8.18 -14.09 -25.94
N GLY A 250 -6.93 -14.07 -25.47
CA GLY A 250 -6.62 -14.23 -24.07
C GLY A 250 -7.03 -15.58 -23.48
N ALA A 251 -7.11 -16.61 -24.35
CA ALA A 251 -7.44 -17.95 -23.93
C ALA A 251 -6.17 -18.68 -23.47
N PRO A 252 -6.11 -19.12 -22.19
CA PRO A 252 -4.94 -19.76 -21.63
C PRO A 252 -4.62 -21.11 -22.28
N ASN A 253 -3.36 -21.51 -22.22
CA ASN A 253 -2.90 -22.84 -22.52
C ASN A 253 -3.46 -23.83 -21.48
N LEU A 254 -4.11 -24.89 -21.94
CA LEU A 254 -4.67 -25.95 -21.08
C LEU A 254 -3.75 -27.18 -20.98
N THR A 255 -2.58 -27.14 -21.63
CA THR A 255 -1.67 -28.30 -21.70
C THR A 255 -0.54 -28.21 -20.69
N ASP A 256 -0.42 -27.09 -19.97
CA ASP A 256 0.57 -26.87 -18.92
C ASP A 256 -0.04 -27.01 -17.50
N ARG A 257 0.72 -26.59 -16.49
CA ARG A 257 0.30 -26.62 -15.08
C ARG A 257 0.12 -25.24 -14.47
N ILE A 258 -0.04 -24.21 -15.30
CA ILE A 258 -0.23 -22.83 -14.84
C ILE A 258 -1.72 -22.53 -14.82
N TRP A 259 -2.27 -22.41 -13.63
CA TRP A 259 -3.71 -22.23 -13.40
C TRP A 259 -3.96 -20.92 -12.67
N LEU A 260 -4.76 -20.05 -13.28
CA LEU A 260 -5.06 -18.73 -12.71
C LEU A 260 -6.03 -18.82 -11.51
N TYR A 261 -6.90 -19.79 -11.52
CA TYR A 261 -7.95 -19.96 -10.48
C TYR A 261 -7.79 -21.23 -9.64
N GLY A 262 -6.68 -21.92 -9.73
CA GLY A 262 -6.32 -23.10 -8.93
C GLY A 262 -6.65 -24.43 -9.54
#